data_602d5f8c581ecac1c64b5959153cd0d9
#
_entry.id   602d5f8c581ecac1c64b5959153cd0d9
#
_cell.length_a   1.000
_cell.length_b   1.000
_cell.length_c   1.000
_cell.angle_alpha   90.00
_cell.angle_beta   90.00
_cell.angle_gamma   90.00
#
_symmetry.space_group_name_H-M   'P 1'
#
loop_
_entity.id
_entity.type
_entity.pdbx_description
1 polymer ?
#
loop_
_entity_poly.entity_id
_entity_poly.type
_entity_poly.pdbx_seq_one_letter_code
_entity_poly.pdbx_strand_id
1 'polypeptide(L)'
;MAEKEVKLMKGNEVIAHAAIRYGCDGYFGYPITPQSEVMETLMELKPWETTGMVVLQAESEISSINMVYGGAASGKAVMTSSSSPGVSLKQEGISYIAAASLPALVLNVMRGGPGLGNIQASQGDYFQGVKGGAVSYTH
;
A
#
# COMPACT_ATOMS: atom_id res chain seq x y z
N MET A 1 -27.04 2.15 19.34
CA MET A 1 -25.61 2.58 19.31
C MET A 1 -24.79 1.32 19.19
N ALA A 2 -23.97 1.19 18.17
CA ALA A 2 -23.06 0.03 18.06
C ALA A 2 -22.08 0.07 19.24
N GLU A 3 -21.93 -1.04 19.95
CA GLU A 3 -20.91 -1.18 20.98
C GLU A 3 -19.54 -0.86 20.41
N LYS A 4 -18.79 0.00 21.09
CA LYS A 4 -17.39 0.28 20.71
C LYS A 4 -16.56 -0.92 21.12
N GLU A 5 -16.15 -1.71 20.14
CA GLU A 5 -15.19 -2.78 20.35
C GLU A 5 -13.77 -2.20 20.45
N VAL A 6 -13.09 -2.43 21.56
CA VAL A 6 -11.71 -2.01 21.77
C VAL A 6 -10.82 -3.24 21.64
N LYS A 7 -9.89 -3.21 20.67
CA LYS A 7 -8.92 -4.30 20.43
C LYS A 7 -7.49 -3.77 20.47
N LEU A 8 -6.60 -4.53 21.08
CA LEU A 8 -5.16 -4.34 20.94
C LEU A 8 -4.69 -5.04 19.68
N MET A 9 -4.06 -4.30 18.77
CA MET A 9 -3.61 -4.80 17.47
C MET A 9 -2.23 -4.27 17.12
N LYS A 10 -1.50 -4.99 16.27
CA LYS A 10 -0.30 -4.46 15.62
C LYS A 10 -0.68 -3.38 14.61
N GLY A 11 0.25 -2.43 14.33
CA GLY A 11 0.00 -1.36 13.38
C GLY A 11 -0.39 -1.86 11.97
N ASN A 12 0.25 -2.92 11.48
CA ASN A 12 -0.08 -3.51 10.18
C ASN A 12 -1.50 -4.11 10.15
N GLU A 13 -1.94 -4.74 11.24
CA GLU A 13 -3.32 -5.24 11.37
C GLU A 13 -4.34 -4.09 11.38
N VAL A 14 -4.03 -3.00 12.09
CA VAL A 14 -4.88 -1.78 12.11
C VAL A 14 -5.05 -1.21 10.71
N ILE A 15 -3.99 -1.18 9.91
CA ILE A 15 -4.02 -0.70 8.53
C ILE A 15 -4.98 -1.54 7.67
N ALA A 16 -4.89 -2.87 7.77
CA ALA A 16 -5.78 -3.78 7.05
C ALA A 16 -7.25 -3.56 7.42
N HIS A 17 -7.55 -3.48 8.71
CA HIS A 17 -8.91 -3.18 9.20
C HIS A 17 -9.41 -1.80 8.75
N ALA A 18 -8.53 -0.79 8.77
CA ALA A 18 -8.88 0.56 8.32
C ALA A 18 -9.20 0.61 6.82
N ALA A 19 -8.43 -0.10 5.98
CA ALA A 19 -8.68 -0.18 4.55
C ALA A 19 -10.08 -0.76 4.24
N ILE A 20 -10.46 -1.85 4.91
CA ILE A 20 -11.79 -2.45 4.75
C ILE A 20 -12.90 -1.49 5.20
N ARG A 21 -12.72 -0.87 6.38
CA ARG A 21 -13.72 0.07 6.94
C ARG A 21 -13.87 1.36 6.14
N TYR A 22 -12.80 1.82 5.52
CA TYR A 22 -12.82 2.96 4.62
C TYR A 22 -13.59 2.68 3.31
N GLY A 23 -13.77 1.40 2.97
CA GLY A 23 -14.42 0.98 1.73
C GLY A 23 -13.45 0.93 0.55
N CYS A 24 -12.20 0.54 0.79
CA CYS A 24 -11.24 0.29 -0.27
C CYS A 24 -11.75 -0.80 -1.21
N ASP A 25 -11.70 -0.56 -2.52
CA ASP A 25 -12.14 -1.51 -3.55
C ASP A 25 -11.08 -2.58 -3.85
N GLY A 26 -9.79 -2.26 -3.67
CA GLY A 26 -8.73 -3.21 -3.99
C GLY A 26 -7.40 -2.94 -3.30
N TYR A 27 -6.76 -4.02 -2.89
CA TYR A 27 -5.38 -4.06 -2.43
C TYR A 27 -4.57 -4.94 -3.35
N PHE A 28 -3.46 -4.40 -3.86
CA PHE A 28 -2.52 -5.12 -4.71
C PHE A 28 -1.12 -5.00 -4.10
N GLY A 29 -0.56 -6.09 -3.63
CA GLY A 29 0.69 -6.06 -2.89
C GLY A 29 1.66 -7.16 -3.26
N TYR A 30 2.90 -7.00 -2.81
CA TYR A 30 3.95 -8.01 -2.85
C TYR A 30 4.63 -8.05 -1.49
N PRO A 31 4.85 -9.24 -0.90
CA PRO A 31 5.35 -9.35 0.47
C PRO A 31 6.78 -8.84 0.60
N ILE A 32 7.02 -8.02 1.61
CA ILE A 32 8.33 -7.54 2.02
C ILE A 32 8.31 -7.19 3.51
N THR A 33 9.33 -7.59 4.26
CA THR A 33 9.46 -7.23 5.68
C THR A 33 9.69 -5.72 5.84
N PRO A 34 9.00 -5.02 6.77
CA PRO A 34 8.08 -5.53 7.80
C PRO A 34 6.59 -5.35 7.45
N GLN A 35 6.19 -5.12 6.20
CA GLN A 35 4.80 -4.81 5.84
C GLN A 35 3.94 -6.04 5.47
N SER A 36 4.51 -7.23 5.34
CA SER A 36 3.78 -8.45 4.87
C SER A 36 2.50 -8.73 5.66
N GLU A 37 2.49 -8.44 6.95
CA GLU A 37 1.32 -8.63 7.83
C GLU A 37 0.09 -7.84 7.38
N VAL A 38 0.24 -6.74 6.61
CA VAL A 38 -0.92 -6.00 6.06
C VAL A 38 -1.70 -6.90 5.10
N MET A 39 -0.99 -7.55 4.17
CA MET A 39 -1.61 -8.45 3.21
C MET A 39 -2.10 -9.74 3.87
N GLU A 40 -1.33 -10.31 4.77
CA GLU A 40 -1.68 -11.51 5.54
C GLU A 40 -2.99 -11.28 6.30
N THR A 41 -3.12 -10.16 7.01
CA THR A 41 -4.35 -9.79 7.73
C THR A 41 -5.53 -9.60 6.78
N LEU A 42 -5.34 -8.94 5.61
CA LEU A 42 -6.39 -8.82 4.61
C LEU A 42 -6.84 -10.18 4.08
N MET A 43 -5.90 -11.10 3.85
CA MET A 43 -6.21 -12.46 3.40
C MET A 43 -6.98 -13.26 4.46
N GLU A 44 -6.66 -13.10 5.75
CA GLU A 44 -7.37 -13.73 6.86
C GLU A 44 -8.78 -13.18 7.03
N LEU A 45 -8.96 -11.86 6.88
CA LEU A 45 -10.25 -11.18 7.02
C LEU A 45 -11.21 -11.43 5.84
N LYS A 46 -10.69 -11.89 4.70
CA LYS A 46 -11.45 -12.22 3.49
C LYS A 46 -12.46 -11.12 3.09
N PRO A 47 -12.03 -9.88 2.90
CA PRO A 47 -12.96 -8.78 2.63
C PRO A 47 -13.75 -8.94 1.34
N TRP A 48 -13.32 -9.80 0.42
CA TRP A 48 -14.09 -10.15 -0.79
C TRP A 48 -15.42 -10.85 -0.49
N GLU A 49 -15.53 -11.54 0.67
CA GLU A 49 -16.76 -12.19 1.09
C GLU A 49 -17.76 -11.21 1.75
N THR A 50 -17.28 -10.06 2.24
CA THR A 50 -18.08 -9.12 3.04
C THR A 50 -18.31 -7.78 2.35
N THR A 51 -17.27 -7.15 1.82
CA THR A 51 -17.32 -5.82 1.20
C THR A 51 -17.11 -5.85 -0.31
N GLY A 52 -16.70 -6.99 -0.86
CA GLY A 52 -16.31 -7.11 -2.27
C GLY A 52 -14.91 -6.57 -2.58
N MET A 53 -14.14 -6.17 -1.57
CA MET A 53 -12.77 -5.70 -1.76
C MET A 53 -11.88 -6.79 -2.34
N VAL A 54 -11.22 -6.51 -3.46
CA VAL A 54 -10.25 -7.42 -4.07
C VAL A 54 -8.93 -7.36 -3.31
N VAL A 55 -8.40 -8.51 -2.94
CA VAL A 55 -7.06 -8.63 -2.34
C VAL A 55 -6.24 -9.58 -3.21
N LEU A 56 -5.15 -9.08 -3.77
CA LEU A 56 -4.34 -9.86 -4.69
C LEU A 56 -2.84 -9.66 -4.41
N GLN A 57 -2.14 -10.79 -4.30
CA GLN A 57 -0.68 -10.78 -4.32
C GLN A 57 -0.19 -10.75 -5.76
N ALA A 58 0.51 -9.68 -6.12
CA ALA A 58 1.19 -9.57 -7.40
C ALA A 58 2.47 -10.41 -7.43
N GLU A 59 3.04 -10.63 -8.60
CA GLU A 59 4.31 -11.34 -8.76
C GLU A 59 5.54 -10.51 -8.35
N SER A 60 5.39 -9.17 -8.29
CA SER A 60 6.45 -8.22 -7.97
C SER A 60 5.87 -6.88 -7.53
N GLU A 61 6.71 -6.00 -6.97
CA GLU A 61 6.34 -4.63 -6.66
C GLU A 61 5.97 -3.84 -7.91
N ILE A 62 6.64 -4.08 -9.03
CA ILE A 62 6.35 -3.43 -10.32
C ILE A 62 4.96 -3.83 -10.80
N SER A 63 4.63 -5.11 -10.76
CA SER A 63 3.28 -5.58 -11.11
C SER A 63 2.22 -4.99 -10.20
N SER A 64 2.48 -4.95 -8.89
CA SER A 64 1.51 -4.45 -7.92
C SER A 64 1.16 -2.97 -8.15
N ILE A 65 2.15 -2.11 -8.42
CA ILE A 65 1.88 -0.69 -8.67
C ILE A 65 1.15 -0.47 -10.01
N ASN A 66 1.41 -1.28 -11.02
CA ASN A 66 0.66 -1.22 -12.28
C ASN A 66 -0.79 -1.68 -12.12
N MET A 67 -1.07 -2.66 -11.27
CA MET A 67 -2.44 -3.03 -10.90
C MET A 67 -3.16 -1.89 -10.17
N VAL A 68 -2.47 -1.20 -9.25
CA VAL A 68 -3.00 0.01 -8.59
C VAL A 68 -3.30 1.09 -9.61
N TYR A 69 -2.40 1.33 -10.58
CA TYR A 69 -2.61 2.29 -11.65
C TYR A 69 -3.87 1.97 -12.45
N GLY A 70 -4.03 0.72 -12.89
CA GLY A 70 -5.23 0.27 -13.62
C GLY A 70 -6.51 0.39 -12.80
N GLY A 71 -6.47 -0.01 -11.54
CA GLY A 71 -7.59 0.11 -10.61
C GLY A 71 -8.02 1.56 -10.39
N ALA A 72 -7.06 2.45 -10.13
CA ALA A 72 -7.31 3.89 -9.98
C ALA A 72 -7.88 4.51 -11.28
N ALA A 73 -7.34 4.13 -12.45
CA ALA A 73 -7.82 4.58 -13.73
C ALA A 73 -9.27 4.14 -14.03
N SER A 74 -9.71 3.04 -13.44
CA SER A 74 -11.11 2.58 -13.52
C SER A 74 -12.04 3.24 -12.49
N GLY A 75 -11.56 4.23 -11.75
CA GLY A 75 -12.35 4.97 -10.76
C GLY A 75 -12.53 4.24 -9.43
N LYS A 76 -11.66 3.28 -9.12
CA LYS A 76 -11.72 2.49 -7.89
C LYS A 76 -10.79 3.05 -6.81
N ALA A 77 -11.23 2.95 -5.56
CA ALA A 77 -10.40 3.26 -4.40
C ALA A 77 -9.44 2.09 -4.16
N VAL A 78 -8.19 2.25 -4.57
CA VAL A 78 -7.19 1.17 -4.53
C VAL A 78 -5.95 1.56 -3.76
N MET A 79 -5.28 0.55 -3.19
CA MET A 79 -4.08 0.75 -2.40
C MET A 79 -3.03 -0.34 -2.62
N THR A 80 -1.82 0.00 -2.27
CA THR A 80 -0.72 -0.94 -2.08
C THR A 80 0.06 -0.60 -0.82
N SER A 81 0.72 -1.58 -0.25
CA SER A 81 1.73 -1.37 0.78
C SER A 81 3.05 -1.98 0.35
N SER A 82 4.13 -1.43 0.87
CA SER A 82 5.48 -1.94 0.63
C SER A 82 6.42 -1.50 1.77
N SER A 83 7.67 -1.82 1.64
CA SER A 83 8.76 -1.31 2.46
C SER A 83 9.81 -0.69 1.54
N SER A 84 10.70 0.10 2.09
CA SER A 84 11.70 0.93 1.42
C SER A 84 12.23 0.42 0.06
N PRO A 85 12.81 -0.79 -0.07
CA PRO A 85 13.26 -1.27 -1.39
C PRO A 85 12.11 -1.50 -2.38
N GLY A 86 10.97 -1.97 -1.91
CA GLY A 86 9.81 -2.17 -2.76
C GLY A 86 9.17 -0.86 -3.22
N VAL A 87 9.23 0.19 -2.40
CA VAL A 87 8.80 1.55 -2.82
C VAL A 87 9.73 2.07 -3.92
N SER A 88 11.02 1.79 -3.85
CA SER A 88 11.97 2.12 -4.92
C SER A 88 11.57 1.49 -6.26
N LEU A 89 11.18 0.22 -6.26
CA LEU A 89 10.71 -0.48 -7.46
C LEU A 89 9.36 0.05 -7.98
N LYS A 90 8.57 0.69 -7.13
CA LYS A 90 7.28 1.28 -7.48
C LYS A 90 7.36 2.71 -8.03
N GLN A 91 8.52 3.37 -7.99
CA GLN A 91 8.67 4.80 -8.30
C GLN A 91 8.17 5.18 -9.70
N GLU A 92 8.44 4.37 -10.71
CA GLU A 92 7.92 4.62 -12.07
C GLU A 92 6.40 4.60 -12.10
N GLY A 93 5.78 3.57 -11.53
CA GLY A 93 4.32 3.47 -11.46
C GLY A 93 3.67 4.60 -10.63
N ILE A 94 4.31 5.00 -9.53
CA ILE A 94 3.88 6.16 -8.73
C ILE A 94 3.91 7.43 -9.59
N SER A 95 4.96 7.61 -10.42
CA SER A 95 5.07 8.73 -11.33
C SER A 95 3.94 8.75 -12.38
N TYR A 96 3.56 7.59 -12.90
CA TYR A 96 2.43 7.48 -13.83
C TYR A 96 1.10 7.83 -13.18
N ILE A 97 0.86 7.32 -11.97
CA ILE A 97 -0.35 7.63 -11.18
C ILE A 97 -0.45 9.14 -10.93
N ALA A 98 0.67 9.75 -10.50
CA ALA A 98 0.72 11.18 -10.25
C ALA A 98 0.53 12.01 -11.53
N ALA A 99 1.19 11.66 -12.63
CA ALA A 99 1.07 12.36 -13.92
C ALA A 99 -0.36 12.26 -14.48
N ALA A 100 -1.05 11.15 -14.26
CA ALA A 100 -2.44 10.96 -14.66
C ALA A 100 -3.45 11.57 -13.67
N SER A 101 -2.99 12.17 -12.57
CA SER A 101 -3.83 12.75 -11.50
C SER A 101 -4.83 11.74 -10.92
N LEU A 102 -4.42 10.49 -10.78
CA LEU A 102 -5.27 9.42 -10.26
C LEU A 102 -5.10 9.28 -8.74
N PRO A 103 -6.19 9.09 -7.99
CA PRO A 103 -6.10 8.86 -6.55
C PRO A 103 -5.70 7.40 -6.27
N ALA A 104 -4.63 7.22 -5.50
CA ALA A 104 -4.22 5.91 -5.00
C ALA A 104 -3.50 6.06 -3.66
N LEU A 105 -3.63 5.06 -2.79
CA LEU A 105 -2.91 5.04 -1.52
C LEU A 105 -1.69 4.11 -1.65
N VAL A 106 -0.51 4.68 -1.47
CA VAL A 106 0.75 3.94 -1.37
C VAL A 106 1.28 4.06 0.06
N LEU A 107 1.32 2.95 0.76
CA LEU A 107 1.80 2.89 2.13
C LEU A 107 3.23 2.37 2.17
N ASN A 108 4.10 3.10 2.85
CA ASN A 108 5.48 2.68 3.10
C ASN A 108 5.71 2.38 4.58
N VAL A 109 5.88 1.10 4.90
CA VAL A 109 6.35 0.67 6.22
C VAL A 109 7.87 0.62 6.16
N MET A 110 8.50 1.74 6.49
CA MET A 110 9.93 1.99 6.26
C MET A 110 10.85 1.05 7.04
N ARG A 111 11.94 0.69 6.40
CA ARG A 111 13.09 -0.03 7.00
C ARG A 111 14.39 0.58 6.51
N GLY A 112 15.53 0.08 6.97
CA GLY A 112 16.84 0.60 6.58
C GLY A 112 17.13 0.49 5.10
N GLY A 113 17.31 1.65 4.45
CA GLY A 113 17.74 1.83 3.07
C GLY A 113 16.66 1.70 2.01
N PRO A 114 16.73 2.51 0.94
CA PRO A 114 15.82 2.45 -0.20
C PRO A 114 16.14 1.31 -1.18
N GLY A 115 17.22 0.59 -0.98
CA GLY A 115 17.63 -0.59 -1.74
C GLY A 115 17.96 -1.74 -0.81
N LEU A 116 19.07 -2.44 -1.08
CA LEU A 116 19.59 -3.46 -0.19
C LEU A 116 20.06 -2.79 1.11
N GLY A 117 19.30 -2.82 2.11
CA GLY A 117 19.61 -2.28 3.43
C GLY A 117 19.52 -3.36 4.48
N ASN A 118 18.82 -3.02 5.55
CA ASN A 118 18.54 -3.95 6.64
C ASN A 118 17.05 -3.87 7.02
N ILE A 119 16.61 -4.77 7.88
CA ILE A 119 15.22 -4.84 8.33
C ILE A 119 14.94 -3.97 9.58
N GLN A 120 15.92 -3.21 10.05
CA GLN A 120 15.74 -2.33 11.20
C GLN A 120 14.89 -1.10 10.84
N ALA A 121 14.16 -0.58 11.82
CA ALA A 121 13.36 0.60 11.65
C ALA A 121 14.21 1.81 11.19
N SER A 122 13.69 2.55 10.22
CA SER A 122 14.34 3.73 9.65
C SER A 122 13.28 4.69 9.10
N GLN A 123 13.68 5.92 8.84
CA GLN A 123 12.87 6.95 8.18
C GLN A 123 13.62 7.61 7.02
N GLY A 124 14.64 6.94 6.48
CA GLY A 124 15.57 7.50 5.50
C GLY A 124 14.99 7.73 4.10
N ASP A 125 13.89 7.09 3.76
CA ASP A 125 13.27 7.14 2.43
C ASP A 125 12.03 8.06 2.33
N TYR A 126 11.83 8.92 3.33
CA TYR A 126 10.72 9.87 3.32
C TYR A 126 10.71 10.75 2.06
N PHE A 127 11.84 11.36 1.72
CA PHE A 127 11.95 12.22 0.53
C PHE A 127 11.77 11.45 -0.78
N GLN A 128 12.21 10.21 -0.85
CA GLN A 128 11.97 9.35 -2.01
C GLN A 128 10.46 9.12 -2.20
N GLY A 129 9.74 8.84 -1.13
CA GLY A 129 8.30 8.61 -1.17
C GLY A 129 7.48 9.84 -1.56
N VAL A 130 7.87 11.03 -1.08
CA VAL A 130 7.07 12.26 -1.25
C VAL A 130 7.57 13.21 -2.32
N LYS A 131 8.81 13.06 -2.79
CA LYS A 131 9.44 13.95 -3.78
C LYS A 131 10.06 13.20 -4.97
N GLY A 132 9.84 11.90 -5.09
CA GLY A 132 10.29 11.11 -6.22
C GLY A 132 9.40 11.31 -7.44
N GLY A 133 10.00 11.37 -8.62
CA GLY A 133 9.29 11.43 -9.89
C GLY A 133 8.30 12.59 -10.02
N ALA A 134 7.13 12.33 -10.57
CA ALA A 134 6.10 13.33 -10.85
C ALA A 134 5.37 13.86 -9.60
N VAL A 135 5.63 13.30 -8.42
CA VAL A 135 5.01 13.76 -7.15
C VAL A 135 5.36 15.22 -6.84
N SER A 136 6.49 15.71 -7.34
CA SER A 136 6.93 17.10 -7.18
C SER A 136 6.05 18.13 -7.90
N TYR A 137 5.15 17.71 -8.75
CA TYR A 137 4.24 18.61 -9.49
C TYR A 137 2.89 18.82 -8.80
N THR A 138 2.61 18.13 -7.71
CA THR A 138 1.42 18.43 -6.92
C THR A 138 1.67 19.65 -6.04
N HIS A 139 1.15 20.76 -6.48
CA HIS A 139 1.14 22.03 -5.75
C HIS A 139 -0.15 22.17 -4.94
#